data_8db919d3a58efcd765cad3620016458b
#
_entry.id   8db919d3a58efcd765cad3620016458b
#
_cell.length_a   1.000
_cell.length_b   1.000
_cell.length_c   1.000
_cell.angle_alpha   90.00
_cell.angle_beta   90.00
_cell.angle_gamma   90.00
#
_symmetry.space_group_name_H-M   'P 1'
#
loop_
_entity.id
_entity.type
_entity.pdbx_description
1 polymer ?
#
loop_
_entity_poly.entity_id
_entity_poly.type
_entity_poly.pdbx_seq_one_letter_code
_entity_poly.pdbx_strand_id
1 'polypeptide(L)'
;MTTVSDPLPVPDPPIAAGPRTYLGILVALGATHLLNDLMQSLIAASYPILKEAYALDFVQIGLITLCFQIAGSLLQPVAGLLTDRYPAPYSPVAGMTFTLSGLVCLAFAASYAAILIAVALIGIGSSIFHPEATRMARYAAGDRQGLAQGIFQVGGQAGGAMGPVLAALIIVPWGQPSLAWFALLALAAMLLLTWIGRQQHRIRLEFADHSARRRAASSVAPHAPATIAAGLVVLTVIMFTKNAYGESFRSFYTFYLIERFGLSIPASQLMLFVFLISAAVGVLVGGIVGDRIGRRRVIWISVLGPLPLTLLLPHVDLLWTGVLTVLINLVMASAFASILIYAMDLLPNRIGLIGGLFYGLNFGLGGIAAALLGVLADQHGVETVYRLCAVLPLAGLLAWFLPPIEERRAGKG
;
A
#
# COMPACT_ATOMS: atom_id res chain seq x y z
N MET A 1 -41.53 24.02 57.69
CA MET A 1 -41.43 23.79 56.24
C MET A 1 -40.05 24.22 55.78
N THR A 2 -39.09 23.26 55.74
CA THR A 2 -37.73 23.49 55.29
C THR A 2 -37.68 23.16 53.80
N THR A 3 -37.47 24.17 52.97
CA THR A 3 -37.29 24.02 51.50
C THR A 3 -35.93 23.35 51.27
N VAL A 4 -35.99 22.12 50.83
CA VAL A 4 -34.80 21.43 50.29
C VAL A 4 -34.47 22.09 48.94
N SER A 5 -33.35 22.82 48.90
CA SER A 5 -32.84 23.37 47.63
C SER A 5 -32.30 22.22 46.80
N ASP A 6 -32.83 22.05 45.57
CA ASP A 6 -32.27 21.13 44.58
C ASP A 6 -30.76 21.41 44.35
N PRO A 7 -29.93 20.39 44.31
CA PRO A 7 -28.52 20.59 43.98
C PRO A 7 -28.38 21.13 42.56
N LEU A 8 -27.57 22.19 42.40
CA LEU A 8 -27.25 22.77 41.11
C LEU A 8 -26.70 21.67 40.15
N PRO A 9 -27.11 21.65 38.88
CA PRO A 9 -26.61 20.69 37.93
C PRO A 9 -25.06 20.78 37.84
N VAL A 10 -24.43 19.66 38.14
CA VAL A 10 -22.96 19.54 37.97
C VAL A 10 -22.66 19.76 36.47
N PRO A 11 -21.83 20.75 36.12
CA PRO A 11 -21.49 20.95 34.71
C PRO A 11 -20.93 19.69 34.12
N ASP A 12 -21.44 19.28 32.96
CA ASP A 12 -20.91 18.14 32.23
C ASP A 12 -19.38 18.28 32.09
N PRO A 13 -18.61 17.22 32.35
CA PRO A 13 -17.17 17.28 32.17
C PRO A 13 -16.86 17.71 30.74
N PRO A 14 -15.88 18.62 30.52
CA PRO A 14 -15.58 19.12 29.20
C PRO A 14 -15.34 17.93 28.26
N ILE A 15 -16.06 17.91 27.13
CA ILE A 15 -15.92 16.88 26.10
C ILE A 15 -14.44 16.79 25.81
N ALA A 16 -13.80 15.68 26.23
CA ALA A 16 -12.36 15.49 26.04
C ALA A 16 -12.05 15.65 24.55
N ALA A 17 -11.21 16.63 24.23
CA ALA A 17 -10.79 16.86 22.84
C ALA A 17 -10.37 15.54 22.22
N GLY A 18 -10.88 15.23 21.02
CA GLY A 18 -10.52 14.00 20.31
C GLY A 18 -9.00 13.89 20.11
N PRO A 19 -8.48 12.70 19.82
CA PRO A 19 -7.04 12.51 19.67
C PRO A 19 -6.50 13.39 18.55
N ARG A 20 -5.38 14.03 18.83
CA ARG A 20 -4.74 14.97 17.90
C ARG A 20 -4.22 14.24 16.66
N THR A 21 -4.52 14.78 15.47
CA THR A 21 -3.87 14.35 14.22
C THR A 21 -2.53 15.06 14.05
N TYR A 22 -1.44 14.30 13.97
CA TYR A 22 -0.08 14.80 13.80
C TYR A 22 0.26 14.90 12.30
N LEU A 23 -0.29 15.92 11.61
CA LEU A 23 -0.16 16.05 10.15
C LEU A 23 1.30 16.11 9.69
N GLY A 24 2.19 16.82 10.41
CA GLY A 24 3.61 16.86 10.07
C GLY A 24 4.29 15.48 10.09
N ILE A 25 3.92 14.62 11.05
CA ILE A 25 4.42 13.23 11.10
C ILE A 25 3.85 12.41 9.93
N LEU A 26 2.57 12.59 9.59
CA LEU A 26 1.95 11.89 8.47
C LEU A 26 2.57 12.26 7.12
N VAL A 27 2.84 13.55 6.91
CA VAL A 27 3.53 14.02 5.70
C VAL A 27 4.96 13.48 5.64
N ALA A 28 5.69 13.49 6.76
CA ALA A 28 7.04 12.91 6.83
C ALA A 28 7.03 11.40 6.56
N LEU A 29 6.04 10.67 7.09
CA LEU A 29 5.85 9.24 6.78
C LEU A 29 5.52 9.01 5.31
N GLY A 30 4.67 9.85 4.71
CA GLY A 30 4.41 9.82 3.27
C GLY A 30 5.67 10.08 2.44
N ALA A 31 6.48 11.05 2.85
CA ALA A 31 7.77 11.34 2.19
C ALA A 31 8.76 10.16 2.34
N THR A 32 8.86 9.53 3.52
CA THR A 32 9.73 8.35 3.69
C THR A 32 9.23 7.15 2.88
N HIS A 33 7.91 6.99 2.72
CA HIS A 33 7.33 5.94 1.86
C HIS A 33 7.64 6.20 0.38
N LEU A 34 7.51 7.47 -0.06
CA LEU A 34 7.92 7.87 -1.42
C LEU A 34 9.38 7.51 -1.68
N LEU A 35 10.28 7.88 -0.78
CA LEU A 35 11.71 7.60 -0.93
C LEU A 35 12.00 6.08 -0.93
N ASN A 36 11.32 5.32 -0.05
CA ASN A 36 11.48 3.87 0.03
C ASN A 36 11.05 3.18 -1.28
N ASP A 37 9.84 3.47 -1.77
CA ASP A 37 9.28 2.80 -2.95
C ASP A 37 9.95 3.27 -4.25
N LEU A 38 10.41 4.53 -4.29
CA LEU A 38 11.26 5.01 -5.37
C LEU A 38 12.54 4.18 -5.48
N MET A 39 13.25 3.97 -4.36
CA MET A 39 14.48 3.18 -4.36
C MET A 39 14.25 1.73 -4.76
N GLN A 40 13.13 1.13 -4.36
CA GLN A 40 12.76 -0.22 -4.79
C GLN A 40 12.44 -0.29 -6.29
N SER A 41 11.77 0.72 -6.82
CA SER A 41 11.41 0.75 -8.25
C SER A 41 12.62 0.85 -9.18
N LEU A 42 13.77 1.35 -8.69
CA LEU A 42 15.02 1.39 -9.44
C LEU A 42 15.55 -0.02 -9.78
N ILE A 43 15.23 -1.05 -8.98
CA ILE A 43 15.67 -2.43 -9.25
C ILE A 43 15.15 -2.87 -10.62
N ALA A 44 13.83 -2.85 -10.80
CA ALA A 44 13.22 -3.26 -12.08
C ALA A 44 13.60 -2.32 -13.23
N ALA A 45 13.69 -1.03 -12.95
CA ALA A 45 14.10 -0.04 -13.94
C ALA A 45 15.55 -0.22 -14.41
N SER A 46 16.40 -0.89 -13.63
CA SER A 46 17.80 -1.20 -13.97
C SER A 46 17.95 -2.50 -14.77
N TYR A 47 16.93 -3.32 -14.94
CA TYR A 47 17.04 -4.63 -15.60
C TYR A 47 17.65 -4.59 -17.00
N PRO A 48 17.33 -3.64 -17.89
CA PRO A 48 17.95 -3.60 -19.22
C PRO A 48 19.46 -3.47 -19.15
N ILE A 49 19.97 -2.59 -18.27
CA ILE A 49 21.41 -2.35 -18.11
C ILE A 49 22.10 -3.56 -17.47
N LEU A 50 21.47 -4.14 -16.43
CA LEU A 50 22.03 -5.33 -15.78
C LEU A 50 22.03 -6.54 -16.74
N LYS A 51 20.95 -6.68 -17.55
CA LYS A 51 20.86 -7.74 -18.54
C LYS A 51 22.01 -7.67 -19.55
N GLU A 52 22.28 -6.50 -20.06
CA GLU A 52 23.34 -6.26 -21.04
C GLU A 52 24.74 -6.43 -20.39
N ALA A 53 24.98 -5.80 -19.24
CA ALA A 53 26.28 -5.80 -18.57
C ALA A 53 26.74 -7.20 -18.10
N TYR A 54 25.81 -8.06 -17.71
CA TYR A 54 26.08 -9.39 -17.16
C TYR A 54 25.63 -10.53 -18.08
N ALA A 55 25.19 -10.24 -19.29
CA ALA A 55 24.63 -11.21 -20.24
C ALA A 55 23.55 -12.11 -19.62
N LEU A 56 22.65 -11.52 -18.81
CA LEU A 56 21.62 -12.25 -18.09
C LEU A 56 20.51 -12.72 -19.05
N ASP A 57 19.99 -13.91 -18.80
CA ASP A 57 18.76 -14.38 -19.42
C ASP A 57 17.50 -13.87 -18.66
N PHE A 58 16.33 -14.11 -19.22
CA PHE A 58 15.07 -13.66 -18.60
C PHE A 58 14.73 -14.44 -17.33
N VAL A 59 15.17 -15.69 -17.19
CA VAL A 59 15.03 -16.48 -15.97
C VAL A 59 15.82 -15.83 -14.84
N GLN A 60 17.05 -15.40 -15.10
CA GLN A 60 17.89 -14.71 -14.13
C GLN A 60 17.30 -13.36 -13.72
N ILE A 61 16.72 -12.59 -14.65
CA ILE A 61 15.98 -11.37 -14.34
C ILE A 61 14.76 -11.69 -13.46
N GLY A 62 14.03 -12.76 -13.78
CA GLY A 62 12.91 -13.25 -12.96
C GLY A 62 13.33 -13.63 -11.53
N LEU A 63 14.50 -14.27 -11.40
CA LEU A 63 15.08 -14.64 -10.10
C LEU A 63 15.52 -13.43 -9.28
N ILE A 64 16.00 -12.34 -9.91
CA ILE A 64 16.28 -11.07 -9.22
C ILE A 64 14.99 -10.53 -8.62
N THR A 65 13.90 -10.47 -9.42
CA THR A 65 12.58 -10.04 -8.95
C THR A 65 12.08 -10.91 -7.81
N LEU A 66 12.16 -12.23 -7.96
CA LEU A 66 11.69 -13.20 -6.96
C LEU A 66 12.46 -13.05 -5.65
N CYS A 67 13.79 -12.92 -5.71
CA CYS A 67 14.65 -12.73 -4.54
C CYS A 67 14.25 -11.46 -3.76
N PHE A 68 14.08 -10.34 -4.48
CA PHE A 68 13.61 -9.08 -3.89
C PHE A 68 12.23 -9.25 -3.25
N GLN A 69 11.27 -9.85 -3.97
CA GLN A 69 9.89 -9.99 -3.48
C GLN A 69 9.78 -10.95 -2.30
N ILE A 70 10.50 -12.06 -2.28
CA ILE A 70 10.55 -12.97 -1.13
C ILE A 70 11.08 -12.23 0.09
N ALA A 71 12.22 -11.56 -0.02
CA ALA A 71 12.80 -10.80 1.08
C ALA A 71 11.88 -9.64 1.53
N GLY A 72 11.24 -8.95 0.58
CA GLY A 72 10.39 -7.80 0.84
C GLY A 72 8.99 -8.15 1.36
N SER A 73 8.41 -9.30 0.98
CA SER A 73 7.03 -9.63 1.31
C SER A 73 6.88 -10.65 2.44
N LEU A 74 7.61 -11.77 2.40
CA LEU A 74 7.45 -12.83 3.40
C LEU A 74 7.95 -12.44 4.79
N LEU A 75 8.94 -11.55 4.86
CA LEU A 75 9.46 -11.07 6.14
C LEU A 75 8.60 -9.98 6.80
N GLN A 76 7.70 -9.32 6.08
CA GLN A 76 6.87 -8.24 6.63
C GLN A 76 5.97 -8.68 7.79
N PRO A 77 5.23 -9.81 7.72
CA PRO A 77 4.44 -10.28 8.86
C PRO A 77 5.31 -10.60 10.08
N VAL A 78 6.51 -11.17 9.86
CA VAL A 78 7.46 -11.49 10.92
C VAL A 78 7.98 -10.20 11.59
N ALA A 79 8.42 -9.22 10.79
CA ALA A 79 8.84 -7.91 11.27
C ALA A 79 7.71 -7.21 12.05
N GLY A 80 6.49 -7.23 11.53
CA GLY A 80 5.31 -6.69 12.18
C GLY A 80 5.01 -7.34 13.53
N LEU A 81 5.07 -8.67 13.60
CA LEU A 81 4.86 -9.42 14.84
C LEU A 81 5.93 -9.14 15.88
N LEU A 82 7.20 -9.08 15.49
CA LEU A 82 8.32 -8.76 16.36
C LEU A 82 8.19 -7.36 16.95
N THR A 83 7.85 -6.37 16.14
CA THR A 83 7.70 -4.98 16.57
C THR A 83 6.40 -4.71 17.35
N ASP A 84 5.38 -5.56 17.21
CA ASP A 84 4.21 -5.55 18.11
C ASP A 84 4.57 -6.03 19.51
N ARG A 85 5.46 -7.02 19.61
CA ARG A 85 5.91 -7.57 20.91
C ARG A 85 7.02 -6.74 21.54
N TYR A 86 7.94 -6.24 20.73
CA TYR A 86 9.12 -5.47 21.15
C TYR A 86 9.15 -4.15 20.36
N PRO A 87 8.41 -3.12 20.81
CA PRO A 87 8.35 -1.84 20.11
C PRO A 87 9.74 -1.22 19.95
N ALA A 88 10.17 -1.06 18.72
CA ALA A 88 11.49 -0.55 18.36
C ALA A 88 11.35 0.72 17.47
N PRO A 89 11.31 1.94 18.07
CA PRO A 89 11.05 3.19 17.35
C PRO A 89 11.99 3.48 16.18
N TYR A 90 13.18 2.90 16.23
CA TYR A 90 14.21 3.10 15.20
C TYR A 90 14.37 1.89 14.26
N SER A 91 13.47 0.89 14.35
CA SER A 91 13.52 -0.24 13.41
C SER A 91 13.36 0.19 11.95
N PRO A 92 12.56 1.21 11.57
CA PRO A 92 12.53 1.68 10.17
C PRO A 92 13.86 2.31 9.73
N VAL A 93 14.63 2.93 10.66
CA VAL A 93 15.98 3.44 10.37
C VAL A 93 16.92 2.28 10.07
N ALA A 94 16.86 1.20 10.89
CA ALA A 94 17.62 -0.03 10.63
C ALA A 94 17.22 -0.65 9.29
N GLY A 95 15.92 -0.73 8.98
CA GLY A 95 15.42 -1.15 7.67
C GLY A 95 16.03 -0.33 6.53
N MET A 96 16.02 0.99 6.66
CA MET A 96 16.58 1.89 5.65
C MET A 96 18.11 1.73 5.50
N THR A 97 18.82 1.30 6.56
CA THR A 97 20.25 0.95 6.46
C THR A 97 20.46 -0.27 5.56
N PHE A 98 19.59 -1.28 5.63
CA PHE A 98 19.64 -2.41 4.69
C PHE A 98 19.37 -1.96 3.25
N THR A 99 18.38 -1.07 3.02
CA THR A 99 18.10 -0.51 1.69
C THR A 99 19.30 0.27 1.16
N LEU A 100 19.92 1.13 1.98
CA LEU A 100 21.12 1.89 1.62
C LEU A 100 22.27 0.94 1.23
N SER A 101 22.56 -0.05 2.09
CA SER A 101 23.61 -1.03 1.83
C SER A 101 23.34 -1.81 0.55
N GLY A 102 22.09 -2.22 0.34
CA GLY A 102 21.67 -2.92 -0.88
C GLY A 102 21.84 -2.08 -2.13
N LEU A 103 21.49 -0.78 -2.11
CA LEU A 103 21.69 0.13 -3.24
C LEU A 103 23.18 0.30 -3.58
N VAL A 104 24.03 0.50 -2.56
CA VAL A 104 25.48 0.60 -2.76
C VAL A 104 26.04 -0.72 -3.29
N CYS A 105 25.64 -1.86 -2.72
CA CYS A 105 26.02 -3.17 -3.24
C CYS A 105 25.58 -3.37 -4.69
N LEU A 106 24.35 -2.95 -5.04
CA LEU A 106 23.83 -3.06 -6.41
C LEU A 106 24.61 -2.18 -7.38
N ALA A 107 24.97 -0.96 -6.97
CA ALA A 107 25.74 -0.02 -7.78
C ALA A 107 27.12 -0.57 -8.17
N PHE A 108 27.76 -1.33 -7.28
CA PHE A 108 29.10 -1.87 -7.46
C PHE A 108 29.11 -3.41 -7.52
N ALA A 109 27.96 -4.04 -7.78
CA ALA A 109 27.92 -5.48 -7.98
C ALA A 109 28.82 -5.86 -9.17
N ALA A 110 29.65 -6.88 -8.99
CA ALA A 110 30.55 -7.40 -10.02
C ALA A 110 30.17 -8.80 -10.51
N SER A 111 29.05 -9.35 -9.98
CA SER A 111 28.57 -10.67 -10.33
C SER A 111 27.06 -10.79 -10.11
N TYR A 112 26.45 -11.78 -10.76
CA TYR A 112 25.02 -12.09 -10.56
C TYR A 112 24.68 -12.40 -9.10
N ALA A 113 25.55 -13.13 -8.37
CA ALA A 113 25.36 -13.41 -6.95
C ALA A 113 25.36 -12.11 -6.10
N ALA A 114 26.23 -11.16 -6.42
CA ALA A 114 26.27 -9.86 -5.76
C ALA A 114 24.99 -9.06 -6.01
N ILE A 115 24.40 -9.13 -7.22
CA ILE A 115 23.12 -8.54 -7.55
C ILE A 115 22.00 -9.15 -6.68
N LEU A 116 21.95 -10.49 -6.55
CA LEU A 116 20.96 -11.17 -5.72
C LEU A 116 21.05 -10.76 -4.23
N ILE A 117 22.26 -10.68 -3.69
CA ILE A 117 22.51 -10.20 -2.33
C ILE A 117 22.03 -8.76 -2.17
N ALA A 118 22.37 -7.89 -3.12
CA ALA A 118 21.99 -6.49 -3.09
C ALA A 118 20.47 -6.28 -3.06
N VAL A 119 19.74 -6.97 -3.94
CA VAL A 119 18.27 -6.86 -4.00
C VAL A 119 17.60 -7.52 -2.79
N ALA A 120 18.18 -8.59 -2.23
CA ALA A 120 17.70 -9.17 -0.97
C ALA A 120 17.84 -8.19 0.19
N LEU A 121 18.94 -7.45 0.29
CA LEU A 121 19.14 -6.40 1.29
C LEU A 121 18.09 -5.30 1.15
N ILE A 122 17.81 -4.83 -0.07
CA ILE A 122 16.76 -3.83 -0.32
C ILE A 122 15.39 -4.38 0.12
N GLY A 123 15.10 -5.65 -0.19
CA GLY A 123 13.87 -6.33 0.23
C GLY A 123 13.74 -6.43 1.75
N ILE A 124 14.80 -6.83 2.46
CA ILE A 124 14.82 -6.86 3.93
C ILE A 124 14.53 -5.47 4.49
N GLY A 125 15.14 -4.42 3.94
CA GLY A 125 14.89 -3.03 4.34
C GLY A 125 13.42 -2.67 4.22
N SER A 126 12.79 -2.98 3.10
CA SER A 126 11.38 -2.78 2.85
C SER A 126 10.48 -3.55 3.82
N SER A 127 10.82 -4.80 4.14
CA SER A 127 10.04 -5.67 5.02
C SER A 127 9.97 -5.15 6.47
N ILE A 128 10.98 -4.43 6.92
CA ILE A 128 11.02 -3.77 8.24
C ILE A 128 10.28 -2.44 8.20
N PHE A 129 10.43 -1.68 7.11
CA PHE A 129 9.87 -0.34 6.97
C PHE A 129 8.34 -0.33 6.98
N HIS A 130 7.68 -1.10 6.11
CA HIS A 130 6.24 -1.01 5.89
C HIS A 130 5.37 -1.27 7.13
N PRO A 131 5.59 -2.35 7.93
CA PRO A 131 4.77 -2.61 9.12
C PRO A 131 4.89 -1.50 10.16
N GLU A 132 6.11 -0.99 10.38
CA GLU A 132 6.37 0.01 11.40
C GLU A 132 5.87 1.39 10.98
N ALA A 133 6.13 1.81 9.72
CA ALA A 133 5.66 3.08 9.19
C ALA A 133 4.12 3.13 9.16
N THR A 134 3.46 2.04 8.77
CA THR A 134 1.99 1.91 8.80
C THR A 134 1.45 2.01 10.22
N ARG A 135 2.11 1.37 11.19
CA ARG A 135 1.75 1.47 12.60
C ARG A 135 1.89 2.89 13.11
N MET A 136 3.00 3.55 12.79
CA MET A 136 3.23 4.94 13.19
C MET A 136 2.21 5.89 12.55
N ALA A 137 1.85 5.68 11.28
CA ALA A 137 0.77 6.41 10.63
C ALA A 137 -0.56 6.24 11.40
N ARG A 138 -0.85 5.01 11.87
CA ARG A 138 -2.04 4.75 12.70
C ARG A 138 -2.01 5.51 14.02
N TYR A 139 -0.87 5.56 14.70
CA TYR A 139 -0.74 6.29 15.97
C TYR A 139 -0.89 7.80 15.76
N ALA A 140 -0.32 8.34 14.70
CA ALA A 140 -0.34 9.77 14.38
C ALA A 140 -1.66 10.26 13.78
N ALA A 141 -2.57 9.36 13.42
CA ALA A 141 -3.79 9.67 12.68
C ALA A 141 -4.87 10.38 13.50
N GLY A 142 -4.89 10.20 14.81
CA GLY A 142 -6.01 10.64 15.64
C GLY A 142 -7.33 10.01 15.17
N ASP A 143 -8.34 10.82 14.95
CA ASP A 143 -9.64 10.37 14.42
C ASP A 143 -9.66 10.25 12.88
N ARG A 144 -8.60 10.72 12.17
CA ARG A 144 -8.53 10.77 10.70
C ARG A 144 -7.71 9.60 10.11
N GLN A 145 -8.09 8.37 10.46
CA GLN A 145 -7.35 7.17 10.08
C GLN A 145 -7.22 6.99 8.56
N GLY A 146 -8.29 7.27 7.82
CA GLY A 146 -8.30 7.16 6.36
C GLY A 146 -7.43 8.21 5.69
N LEU A 147 -7.46 9.46 6.16
CA LEU A 147 -6.56 10.52 5.67
C LEU A 147 -5.08 10.15 5.92
N ALA A 148 -4.77 9.64 7.11
CA ALA A 148 -3.42 9.26 7.48
C ALA A 148 -2.86 8.15 6.57
N GLN A 149 -3.63 7.09 6.36
CA GLN A 149 -3.26 6.01 5.44
C GLN A 149 -3.25 6.50 3.99
N GLY A 150 -4.17 7.38 3.60
CA GLY A 150 -4.19 8.01 2.28
C GLY A 150 -2.90 8.78 1.98
N ILE A 151 -2.45 9.66 2.89
CA ILE A 151 -1.19 10.42 2.75
C ILE A 151 0.00 9.46 2.64
N PHE A 152 0.05 8.45 3.51
CA PHE A 152 1.11 7.45 3.48
C PHE A 152 1.18 6.71 2.15
N GLN A 153 0.03 6.26 1.63
CA GLN A 153 -0.06 5.52 0.37
C GLN A 153 0.24 6.35 -0.88
N VAL A 154 -0.16 7.64 -0.89
CA VAL A 154 0.21 8.56 -1.98
C VAL A 154 1.73 8.62 -2.13
N GLY A 155 2.48 8.62 -1.00
CA GLY A 155 3.93 8.57 -1.03
C GLY A 155 4.44 7.35 -1.77
N GLY A 156 4.01 6.14 -1.39
CA GLY A 156 4.43 4.89 -2.04
C GLY A 156 4.08 4.84 -3.53
N GLN A 157 2.83 5.19 -3.89
CA GLN A 157 2.41 5.19 -5.30
C GLN A 157 3.22 6.17 -6.16
N ALA A 158 3.46 7.38 -5.64
CA ALA A 158 4.28 8.37 -6.33
C ALA A 158 5.74 7.91 -6.46
N GLY A 159 6.31 7.34 -5.38
CA GLY A 159 7.67 6.79 -5.39
C GLY A 159 7.85 5.69 -6.43
N GLY A 160 6.95 4.71 -6.43
CA GLY A 160 6.97 3.60 -7.38
C GLY A 160 6.86 4.04 -8.85
N ALA A 161 6.06 5.07 -9.12
CA ALA A 161 5.90 5.62 -10.46
C ALA A 161 7.14 6.40 -10.96
N MET A 162 7.99 6.92 -10.06
CA MET A 162 9.17 7.71 -10.45
C MET A 162 10.36 6.87 -10.93
N GLY A 163 10.45 5.60 -10.56
CA GLY A 163 11.60 4.74 -10.87
C GLY A 163 11.99 4.72 -12.35
N PRO A 164 11.08 4.39 -13.26
CA PRO A 164 11.38 4.36 -14.70
C PRO A 164 11.89 5.70 -15.25
N VAL A 165 11.33 6.82 -14.76
CA VAL A 165 11.76 8.17 -15.17
C VAL A 165 13.18 8.44 -14.71
N LEU A 166 13.50 8.13 -13.46
CA LEU A 166 14.85 8.32 -12.91
C LEU A 166 15.86 7.37 -13.52
N ALA A 167 15.45 6.15 -13.86
CA ALA A 167 16.31 5.23 -14.61
C ALA A 167 16.64 5.80 -15.98
N ALA A 168 15.67 6.29 -16.73
CA ALA A 168 15.90 6.89 -18.05
C ALA A 168 16.81 8.14 -17.98
N LEU A 169 16.64 8.97 -16.97
CA LEU A 169 17.39 10.24 -16.85
C LEU A 169 18.77 10.09 -16.19
N ILE A 170 18.96 9.09 -15.34
CA ILE A 170 20.17 8.95 -14.51
C ILE A 170 20.87 7.62 -14.80
N ILE A 171 20.18 6.48 -14.66
CA ILE A 171 20.86 5.18 -14.70
C ILE A 171 21.28 4.84 -16.13
N VAL A 172 20.44 5.12 -17.13
CA VAL A 172 20.77 4.83 -18.54
C VAL A 172 21.98 5.64 -19.01
N PRO A 173 22.06 6.99 -18.79
CA PRO A 173 23.20 7.78 -19.22
C PRO A 173 24.49 7.54 -18.42
N TRP A 174 24.39 7.26 -17.11
CA TRP A 174 25.53 7.21 -16.19
C TRP A 174 25.89 5.78 -15.76
N GLY A 175 25.13 4.78 -16.23
CA GLY A 175 25.37 3.37 -15.96
C GLY A 175 25.06 2.93 -14.53
N GLN A 176 25.33 1.64 -14.26
CA GLN A 176 25.05 0.97 -12.98
C GLN A 176 25.62 1.70 -11.74
N PRO A 177 26.85 2.28 -11.74
CA PRO A 177 27.41 2.96 -10.57
C PRO A 177 26.58 4.16 -10.09
N SER A 178 25.77 4.77 -10.98
CA SER A 178 24.89 5.89 -10.61
C SER A 178 23.78 5.51 -9.64
N LEU A 179 23.48 4.22 -9.47
CA LEU A 179 22.59 3.73 -8.44
C LEU A 179 23.06 4.13 -7.03
N ALA A 180 24.37 4.30 -6.80
CA ALA A 180 24.90 4.76 -5.53
C ALA A 180 24.44 6.18 -5.16
N TRP A 181 24.09 7.04 -6.13
CA TRP A 181 23.59 8.40 -5.85
C TRP A 181 22.26 8.37 -5.10
N PHE A 182 21.45 7.34 -5.32
CA PHE A 182 20.18 7.17 -4.61
C PHE A 182 20.35 6.78 -3.13
N ALA A 183 21.59 6.41 -2.70
CA ALA A 183 21.92 6.25 -1.29
C ALA A 183 21.72 7.56 -0.50
N LEU A 184 21.85 8.74 -1.15
CA LEU A 184 21.52 10.04 -0.54
C LEU A 184 20.04 10.13 -0.17
N LEU A 185 19.16 9.53 -0.94
CA LEU A 185 17.73 9.45 -0.63
C LEU A 185 17.47 8.53 0.57
N ALA A 186 18.21 7.43 0.68
CA ALA A 186 18.15 6.56 1.84
C ALA A 186 18.61 7.29 3.12
N LEU A 187 19.70 8.07 3.04
CA LEU A 187 20.15 8.91 4.16
C LEU A 187 19.11 9.96 4.54
N ALA A 188 18.48 10.63 3.57
CA ALA A 188 17.40 11.58 3.82
C ALA A 188 16.21 10.90 4.51
N ALA A 189 15.81 9.71 4.06
CA ALA A 189 14.78 8.91 4.70
C ALA A 189 15.16 8.52 6.13
N MET A 190 16.42 8.12 6.39
CA MET A 190 16.92 7.79 7.74
C MET A 190 16.86 9.00 8.68
N LEU A 191 17.17 10.20 8.22
CA LEU A 191 17.05 11.44 9.00
C LEU A 191 15.59 11.71 9.38
N LEU A 192 14.67 11.61 8.42
CA LEU A 192 13.24 11.79 8.67
C LEU A 192 12.70 10.73 9.63
N LEU A 193 13.07 9.45 9.43
CA LEU A 193 12.66 8.34 10.30
C LEU A 193 13.23 8.48 11.71
N THR A 194 14.45 8.98 11.86
CA THR A 194 15.06 9.27 13.17
C THR A 194 14.27 10.36 13.89
N TRP A 195 13.88 11.43 13.17
CA TRP A 195 13.04 12.48 13.73
C TRP A 195 11.66 11.95 14.14
N ILE A 196 11.02 11.13 13.29
CA ILE A 196 9.75 10.46 13.61
C ILE A 196 9.90 9.56 14.85
N GLY A 197 10.98 8.76 14.92
CA GLY A 197 11.25 7.84 16.03
C GLY A 197 11.36 8.55 17.37
N ARG A 198 11.92 9.76 17.42
CA ARG A 198 11.97 10.61 18.64
C ARG A 198 10.58 10.99 19.14
N GLN A 199 9.59 11.13 18.25
CA GLN A 199 8.22 11.48 18.61
C GLN A 199 7.36 10.25 18.94
N GLN A 200 7.77 9.06 18.49
CA GLN A 200 6.95 7.85 18.53
C GLN A 200 6.49 7.46 19.95
N HIS A 201 7.35 7.59 20.96
CA HIS A 201 7.01 7.19 22.33
C HIS A 201 5.82 7.98 22.85
N ARG A 202 5.86 9.31 22.72
CA ARG A 202 4.78 10.21 23.13
C ARG A 202 3.48 9.91 22.38
N ILE A 203 3.54 9.84 21.06
CA ILE A 203 2.38 9.62 20.19
C ILE A 203 1.73 8.26 20.48
N ARG A 204 2.57 7.24 20.76
CA ARG A 204 2.10 5.90 21.14
C ARG A 204 1.35 5.91 22.47
N LEU A 205 1.84 6.64 23.47
CA LEU A 205 1.18 6.77 24.77
C LEU A 205 -0.18 7.47 24.63
N GLU A 206 -0.25 8.57 23.90
CA GLU A 206 -1.50 9.28 23.62
C GLU A 206 -2.50 8.39 22.87
N PHE A 207 -2.04 7.61 21.87
CA PHE A 207 -2.87 6.66 21.16
C PHE A 207 -3.38 5.53 22.08
N ALA A 208 -2.53 5.00 22.96
CA ALA A 208 -2.88 3.92 23.88
C ALA A 208 -3.94 4.37 24.90
N ASP A 209 -3.77 5.57 25.48
CA ASP A 209 -4.74 6.16 26.41
C ASP A 209 -6.10 6.38 25.74
N HIS A 210 -6.10 6.98 24.54
CA HIS A 210 -7.31 7.17 23.76
C HIS A 210 -8.01 5.84 23.41
N SER A 211 -7.23 4.85 23.00
CA SER A 211 -7.76 3.53 22.64
C SER A 211 -8.34 2.81 23.86
N ALA A 212 -7.72 2.95 25.04
CA ALA A 212 -8.23 2.41 26.30
C ALA A 212 -9.56 3.07 26.70
N ARG A 213 -9.65 4.41 26.65
CA ARG A 213 -10.90 5.15 26.94
C ARG A 213 -12.02 4.77 25.97
N ARG A 214 -11.68 4.62 24.68
CA ARG A 214 -12.64 4.19 23.66
C ARG A 214 -13.17 2.78 23.93
N ARG A 215 -12.31 1.84 24.36
CA ARG A 215 -12.75 0.48 24.74
C ARG A 215 -13.63 0.49 25.99
N ALA A 216 -13.29 1.31 26.98
CA ALA A 216 -14.11 1.45 28.20
C ALA A 216 -15.48 2.08 27.92
N ALA A 217 -15.57 2.99 26.93
CA ALA A 217 -16.82 3.62 26.51
C ALA A 217 -17.65 2.79 25.53
N SER A 218 -17.07 1.74 24.95
CA SER A 218 -17.75 0.86 23.98
C SER A 218 -18.41 -0.29 24.72
N SER A 219 -19.72 -0.45 24.51
CA SER A 219 -20.50 -1.59 25.00
C SER A 219 -20.36 -2.85 24.14
N VAL A 220 -19.59 -2.76 23.04
CA VAL A 220 -19.44 -3.87 22.08
C VAL A 220 -18.44 -4.88 22.62
N ALA A 221 -18.89 -6.11 22.82
CA ALA A 221 -18.04 -7.23 23.17
C ALA A 221 -17.00 -7.50 22.07
N PRO A 222 -15.76 -7.94 22.43
CA PRO A 222 -14.78 -8.32 21.42
C PRO A 222 -15.34 -9.44 20.55
N HIS A 223 -15.09 -9.34 19.24
CA HIS A 223 -15.52 -10.39 18.29
C HIS A 223 -14.90 -11.74 18.64
N ALA A 224 -15.65 -12.82 18.42
CA ALA A 224 -15.13 -14.17 18.55
C ALA A 224 -13.95 -14.40 17.58
N PRO A 225 -12.93 -15.20 17.97
CA PRO A 225 -11.78 -15.48 17.09
C PRO A 225 -12.16 -15.97 15.70
N ALA A 226 -13.22 -16.79 15.58
CA ALA A 226 -13.73 -17.28 14.31
C ALA A 226 -14.28 -16.12 13.42
N THR A 227 -14.96 -15.16 14.02
CA THR A 227 -15.48 -13.97 13.30
C THR A 227 -14.35 -13.08 12.80
N ILE A 228 -13.29 -12.90 13.61
CA ILE A 228 -12.09 -12.15 13.20
C ILE A 228 -11.41 -12.87 12.03
N ALA A 229 -11.19 -14.17 12.15
CA ALA A 229 -10.57 -14.97 11.10
C ALA A 229 -11.38 -14.92 9.79
N ALA A 230 -12.70 -15.07 9.86
CA ALA A 230 -13.58 -14.96 8.70
C ALA A 230 -13.50 -13.58 8.05
N GLY A 231 -13.50 -12.51 8.85
CA GLY A 231 -13.33 -11.13 8.36
C GLY A 231 -12.00 -10.91 7.63
N LEU A 232 -10.90 -11.41 8.20
CA LEU A 232 -9.58 -11.32 7.58
C LEU A 232 -9.49 -12.13 6.28
N VAL A 233 -10.08 -13.33 6.23
CA VAL A 233 -10.17 -14.14 5.00
C VAL A 233 -10.95 -13.40 3.92
N VAL A 234 -12.12 -12.85 4.24
CA VAL A 234 -12.92 -12.05 3.30
C VAL A 234 -12.12 -10.86 2.76
N LEU A 235 -11.44 -10.11 3.63
CA LEU A 235 -10.60 -8.97 3.20
C LEU A 235 -9.44 -9.42 2.32
N THR A 236 -8.82 -10.58 2.62
CA THR A 236 -7.73 -11.15 1.81
C THR A 236 -8.21 -11.54 0.42
N VAL A 237 -9.38 -12.19 0.30
CA VAL A 237 -9.96 -12.56 -1.00
C VAL A 237 -10.31 -11.31 -1.81
N ILE A 238 -10.92 -10.31 -1.18
CA ILE A 238 -11.22 -9.02 -1.83
C ILE A 238 -9.93 -8.37 -2.33
N MET A 239 -8.88 -8.37 -1.52
CA MET A 239 -7.59 -7.80 -1.86
C MET A 239 -6.92 -8.57 -3.02
N PHE A 240 -6.97 -9.90 -2.99
CA PHE A 240 -6.46 -10.73 -4.09
C PHE A 240 -7.13 -10.39 -5.41
N THR A 241 -8.47 -10.35 -5.47
CA THR A 241 -9.20 -10.05 -6.70
C THR A 241 -8.93 -8.65 -7.22
N LYS A 242 -8.79 -7.65 -6.34
CA LYS A 242 -8.37 -6.30 -6.72
C LYS A 242 -6.96 -6.26 -7.28
N ASN A 243 -6.02 -6.96 -6.64
CA ASN A 243 -4.65 -7.03 -7.10
C ASN A 243 -4.54 -7.77 -8.44
N ALA A 244 -5.25 -8.88 -8.61
CA ALA A 244 -5.30 -9.61 -9.87
C ALA A 244 -5.81 -8.72 -11.01
N TYR A 245 -6.88 -7.95 -10.76
CA TYR A 245 -7.37 -6.98 -11.73
C TYR A 245 -6.35 -5.87 -12.00
N GLY A 246 -5.73 -5.32 -10.95
CA GLY A 246 -4.68 -4.29 -11.09
C GLY A 246 -3.46 -4.79 -11.88
N GLU A 247 -3.06 -6.06 -11.67
CA GLU A 247 -1.94 -6.68 -12.39
C GLU A 247 -2.25 -6.92 -13.87
N SER A 248 -3.52 -7.16 -14.25
CA SER A 248 -3.88 -7.21 -15.66
C SER A 248 -3.53 -5.92 -16.41
N PHE A 249 -3.64 -4.76 -15.72
CA PHE A 249 -3.22 -3.48 -16.30
C PHE A 249 -1.71 -3.29 -16.23
N ARG A 250 -1.08 -3.49 -15.09
CA ARG A 250 0.38 -3.28 -14.95
C ARG A 250 1.17 -4.11 -15.93
N SER A 251 0.78 -5.36 -16.15
CA SER A 251 1.52 -6.33 -16.96
C SER A 251 1.07 -6.37 -18.42
N PHE A 252 -0.20 -6.15 -18.70
CA PHE A 252 -0.75 -6.44 -20.03
C PHE A 252 -1.41 -5.25 -20.73
N TYR A 253 -1.59 -4.09 -20.08
CA TYR A 253 -2.30 -2.96 -20.68
C TYR A 253 -1.63 -2.40 -21.92
N THR A 254 -0.32 -2.27 -21.91
CA THR A 254 0.46 -1.85 -23.09
C THR A 254 0.23 -2.77 -24.27
N PHE A 255 0.29 -4.07 -24.04
CA PHE A 255 0.04 -5.07 -25.10
C PHE A 255 -1.39 -4.99 -25.61
N TYR A 256 -2.38 -4.89 -24.71
CA TYR A 256 -3.79 -4.71 -25.08
C TYR A 256 -4.01 -3.48 -25.98
N LEU A 257 -3.38 -2.35 -25.65
CA LEU A 257 -3.49 -1.12 -26.43
C LEU A 257 -2.82 -1.24 -27.80
N ILE A 258 -1.67 -1.92 -27.88
CA ILE A 258 -0.95 -2.16 -29.12
C ILE A 258 -1.74 -3.11 -30.02
N GLU A 259 -2.17 -4.25 -29.50
CA GLU A 259 -2.87 -5.28 -30.28
C GLU A 259 -4.24 -4.81 -30.76
N ARG A 260 -5.02 -4.14 -29.90
CA ARG A 260 -6.39 -3.75 -30.22
C ARG A 260 -6.50 -2.46 -30.99
N PHE A 261 -5.67 -1.47 -30.71
CA PHE A 261 -5.79 -0.11 -31.25
C PHE A 261 -4.59 0.30 -32.12
N GLY A 262 -3.58 -0.54 -32.26
CA GLY A 262 -2.40 -0.22 -33.07
C GLY A 262 -1.56 0.92 -32.51
N LEU A 263 -1.59 1.16 -31.17
CA LEU A 263 -0.82 2.23 -30.56
C LEU A 263 0.68 1.96 -30.65
N SER A 264 1.46 3.03 -30.76
CA SER A 264 2.90 2.94 -30.56
C SER A 264 3.25 2.61 -29.09
N ILE A 265 4.41 2.00 -28.85
CA ILE A 265 4.90 1.69 -27.51
C ILE A 265 4.90 2.96 -26.61
N PRO A 266 5.44 4.12 -27.03
CA PRO A 266 5.43 5.32 -26.19
C PRO A 266 4.02 5.79 -25.82
N ALA A 267 3.06 5.74 -26.75
CA ALA A 267 1.68 6.16 -26.48
C ALA A 267 0.99 5.21 -25.49
N SER A 268 1.20 3.89 -25.61
CA SER A 268 0.65 2.91 -24.68
C SER A 268 1.28 3.02 -23.28
N GLN A 269 2.57 3.33 -23.19
CA GLN A 269 3.25 3.59 -21.92
C GLN A 269 2.72 4.85 -21.22
N LEU A 270 2.41 5.92 -21.99
CA LEU A 270 1.81 7.12 -21.43
C LEU A 270 0.41 6.83 -20.86
N MET A 271 -0.40 6.03 -21.54
CA MET A 271 -1.70 5.62 -21.02
C MET A 271 -1.56 4.76 -19.74
N LEU A 272 -0.56 3.88 -19.68
CA LEU A 272 -0.25 3.12 -18.48
C LEU A 272 0.18 4.05 -17.31
N PHE A 273 1.00 5.06 -17.57
CA PHE A 273 1.38 6.06 -16.56
C PHE A 273 0.15 6.79 -16.01
N VAL A 274 -0.77 7.24 -16.88
CA VAL A 274 -2.02 7.91 -16.47
C VAL A 274 -2.89 6.98 -15.61
N PHE A 275 -2.95 5.69 -15.96
CA PHE A 275 -3.58 4.67 -15.11
C PHE A 275 -2.91 4.62 -13.72
N LEU A 276 -1.59 4.47 -13.66
CA LEU A 276 -0.87 4.34 -12.38
C LEU A 276 -1.03 5.56 -11.48
N ILE A 277 -0.94 6.78 -12.04
CA ILE A 277 -1.07 8.00 -11.22
C ILE A 277 -2.49 8.20 -10.67
N SER A 278 -3.53 7.70 -11.36
CA SER A 278 -4.91 7.75 -10.87
C SER A 278 -5.10 7.00 -9.55
N ALA A 279 -4.28 5.97 -9.30
CA ALA A 279 -4.31 5.24 -8.04
C ALA A 279 -3.94 6.13 -6.83
N ALA A 280 -2.96 7.01 -6.97
CA ALA A 280 -2.55 7.92 -5.91
C ALA A 280 -3.71 8.83 -5.47
N VAL A 281 -4.45 9.36 -6.45
CA VAL A 281 -5.66 10.17 -6.20
C VAL A 281 -6.75 9.30 -5.56
N GLY A 282 -6.99 8.10 -6.09
CA GLY A 282 -8.01 7.18 -5.61
C GLY A 282 -7.80 6.79 -4.15
N VAL A 283 -6.57 6.46 -3.76
CA VAL A 283 -6.22 6.08 -2.39
C VAL A 283 -6.45 7.24 -1.41
N LEU A 284 -6.03 8.45 -1.77
CA LEU A 284 -6.22 9.63 -0.91
C LEU A 284 -7.71 9.96 -0.72
N VAL A 285 -8.45 10.04 -1.83
CA VAL A 285 -9.90 10.30 -1.80
C VAL A 285 -10.63 9.22 -1.02
N GLY A 286 -10.30 7.95 -1.27
CA GLY A 286 -10.90 6.81 -0.58
C GLY A 286 -10.66 6.82 0.93
N GLY A 287 -9.46 7.23 1.36
CA GLY A 287 -9.15 7.40 2.78
C GLY A 287 -10.03 8.46 3.45
N ILE A 288 -10.13 9.65 2.83
CA ILE A 288 -10.95 10.77 3.35
C ILE A 288 -12.45 10.41 3.35
N VAL A 289 -12.91 9.79 2.26
CA VAL A 289 -14.31 9.37 2.13
C VAL A 289 -14.63 8.27 3.15
N GLY A 290 -13.72 7.33 3.38
CA GLY A 290 -13.86 6.26 4.36
C GLY A 290 -14.06 6.76 5.79
N ASP A 291 -13.39 7.85 6.16
CA ASP A 291 -13.57 8.49 7.47
C ASP A 291 -14.97 9.14 7.62
N ARG A 292 -15.61 9.53 6.50
CA ARG A 292 -16.92 10.22 6.49
C ARG A 292 -18.12 9.28 6.39
N ILE A 293 -18.08 8.34 5.42
CA ILE A 293 -19.21 7.47 5.12
C ILE A 293 -19.10 6.06 5.70
N GLY A 294 -17.93 5.74 6.29
CA GLY A 294 -17.62 4.43 6.86
C GLY A 294 -16.86 3.52 5.89
N ARG A 295 -15.91 2.77 6.45
CA ARG A 295 -14.93 1.95 5.70
C ARG A 295 -15.58 0.82 4.93
N ARG A 296 -16.57 0.14 5.53
CA ARG A 296 -17.31 -0.95 4.89
C ARG A 296 -17.99 -0.48 3.60
N ARG A 297 -18.57 0.73 3.59
CA ARG A 297 -19.21 1.31 2.40
C ARG A 297 -18.18 1.61 1.31
N VAL A 298 -17.02 2.16 1.68
CA VAL A 298 -15.92 2.42 0.72
C VAL A 298 -15.42 1.12 0.12
N ILE A 299 -15.25 0.05 0.91
CA ILE A 299 -14.87 -1.28 0.39
C ILE A 299 -15.91 -1.75 -0.63
N TRP A 300 -17.20 -1.68 -0.33
CA TRP A 300 -18.28 -2.01 -1.25
C TRP A 300 -18.21 -1.24 -2.57
N ILE A 301 -18.18 0.10 -2.48
CA ILE A 301 -18.15 0.99 -3.64
C ILE A 301 -16.89 0.75 -4.47
N SER A 302 -15.76 0.56 -3.81
CA SER A 302 -14.46 0.40 -4.48
C SER A 302 -14.31 -0.93 -5.22
N VAL A 303 -15.00 -1.98 -4.79
CA VAL A 303 -14.88 -3.29 -5.43
C VAL A 303 -16.03 -3.53 -6.42
N LEU A 304 -17.27 -3.27 -6.03
CA LEU A 304 -18.45 -3.48 -6.91
C LEU A 304 -18.70 -2.30 -7.86
N GLY A 305 -18.38 -1.08 -7.44
CA GLY A 305 -18.61 0.11 -8.27
C GLY A 305 -17.94 0.07 -9.64
N PRO A 306 -16.71 -0.43 -9.79
CA PRO A 306 -16.07 -0.60 -11.08
C PRO A 306 -16.73 -1.63 -12.00
N LEU A 307 -17.54 -2.56 -11.52
CA LEU A 307 -18.08 -3.68 -12.29
C LEU A 307 -18.71 -3.26 -13.64
N PRO A 308 -19.62 -2.26 -13.70
CA PRO A 308 -20.18 -1.84 -15.00
C PRO A 308 -19.11 -1.27 -15.92
N LEU A 309 -18.10 -0.58 -15.39
CA LEU A 309 -17.02 0.00 -16.17
C LEU A 309 -16.08 -1.08 -16.69
N THR A 310 -15.77 -2.10 -15.85
CA THR A 310 -14.92 -3.22 -16.25
C THR A 310 -15.56 -4.10 -17.32
N LEU A 311 -16.87 -4.31 -17.26
CA LEU A 311 -17.62 -5.04 -18.27
C LEU A 311 -17.72 -4.26 -19.58
N LEU A 312 -17.77 -2.94 -19.52
CA LEU A 312 -17.84 -2.08 -20.72
C LEU A 312 -16.47 -1.93 -21.43
N LEU A 313 -15.37 -1.97 -20.65
CA LEU A 313 -14.01 -1.71 -21.16
C LEU A 313 -13.63 -2.50 -22.42
N PRO A 314 -13.91 -3.81 -22.55
CA PRO A 314 -13.56 -4.56 -23.75
C PRO A 314 -14.39 -4.21 -25.00
N HIS A 315 -15.36 -3.31 -24.91
CA HIS A 315 -16.33 -3.03 -25.98
C HIS A 315 -16.29 -1.59 -26.50
N VAL A 316 -15.38 -0.76 -25.96
CA VAL A 316 -15.30 0.67 -26.29
C VAL A 316 -14.09 1.01 -27.18
N ASP A 317 -14.08 2.22 -27.73
CA ASP A 317 -12.98 2.79 -28.49
C ASP A 317 -11.80 3.22 -27.58
N LEU A 318 -10.74 3.73 -28.19
CA LEU A 318 -9.52 4.13 -27.49
C LEU A 318 -9.76 5.25 -26.48
N LEU A 319 -10.56 6.28 -26.82
CA LEU A 319 -10.83 7.41 -25.94
C LEU A 319 -11.53 6.93 -24.66
N TRP A 320 -12.61 6.17 -24.83
CA TRP A 320 -13.35 5.62 -23.70
C TRP A 320 -12.55 4.57 -22.92
N THR A 321 -11.69 3.79 -23.59
CA THR A 321 -10.75 2.89 -22.91
C THR A 321 -9.87 3.68 -21.94
N GLY A 322 -9.30 4.82 -22.35
CA GLY A 322 -8.50 5.67 -21.48
C GLY A 322 -9.32 6.24 -20.30
N VAL A 323 -10.51 6.77 -20.57
CA VAL A 323 -11.39 7.33 -19.53
C VAL A 323 -11.82 6.26 -18.53
N LEU A 324 -12.31 5.12 -19.01
CA LEU A 324 -12.76 4.01 -18.15
C LEU A 324 -11.62 3.47 -17.31
N THR A 325 -10.44 3.33 -17.87
CA THR A 325 -9.24 2.82 -17.17
C THR A 325 -8.90 3.70 -15.96
N VAL A 326 -8.89 5.03 -16.15
CA VAL A 326 -8.64 5.99 -15.06
C VAL A 326 -9.73 5.88 -13.98
N LEU A 327 -11.00 5.87 -14.37
CA LEU A 327 -12.13 5.78 -13.43
C LEU A 327 -12.11 4.46 -12.65
N ILE A 328 -11.88 3.34 -13.34
CA ILE A 328 -11.78 2.01 -12.71
C ILE A 328 -10.68 2.03 -11.63
N ASN A 329 -9.48 2.49 -12.00
CA ASN A 329 -8.35 2.45 -11.07
C ASN A 329 -8.54 3.42 -9.88
N LEU A 330 -9.04 4.62 -10.14
CA LEU A 330 -9.36 5.60 -9.09
C LEU A 330 -10.33 5.01 -8.06
N VAL A 331 -11.42 4.38 -8.52
CA VAL A 331 -12.41 3.77 -7.63
C VAL A 331 -11.83 2.53 -6.94
N MET A 332 -11.14 1.65 -7.67
CA MET A 332 -10.55 0.45 -7.08
C MET A 332 -9.46 0.77 -6.05
N ALA A 333 -8.61 1.74 -6.32
CA ALA A 333 -7.54 2.13 -5.40
C ALA A 333 -8.08 2.70 -4.09
N SER A 334 -9.27 3.30 -4.09
CA SER A 334 -9.87 3.95 -2.92
C SER A 334 -10.10 3.03 -1.72
N ALA A 335 -10.21 1.70 -1.90
CA ALA A 335 -10.45 0.78 -0.79
C ALA A 335 -9.21 0.38 -0.01
N PHE A 336 -7.99 0.57 -0.52
CA PHE A 336 -6.80 0.04 0.14
C PHE A 336 -6.67 0.51 1.59
N ALA A 337 -6.75 1.83 1.81
CA ALA A 337 -6.71 2.40 3.15
C ALA A 337 -7.85 1.85 4.04
N SER A 338 -9.06 1.76 3.50
CA SER A 338 -10.23 1.26 4.23
C SER A 338 -10.09 -0.22 4.60
N ILE A 339 -9.59 -1.07 3.70
CA ILE A 339 -9.33 -2.50 3.96
C ILE A 339 -8.30 -2.66 5.08
N LEU A 340 -7.18 -1.94 4.98
CA LEU A 340 -6.10 -2.02 5.95
C LEU A 340 -6.55 -1.58 7.35
N ILE A 341 -7.23 -0.43 7.45
CA ILE A 341 -7.74 0.08 8.72
C ILE A 341 -8.79 -0.87 9.30
N TYR A 342 -9.69 -1.39 8.46
CA TYR A 342 -10.70 -2.35 8.89
C TYR A 342 -10.07 -3.62 9.47
N ALA A 343 -9.03 -4.15 8.83
CA ALA A 343 -8.27 -5.29 9.35
C ALA A 343 -7.57 -4.97 10.68
N MET A 344 -7.00 -3.76 10.83
CA MET A 344 -6.40 -3.30 12.09
C MET A 344 -7.43 -3.11 13.20
N ASP A 345 -8.66 -2.72 12.87
CA ASP A 345 -9.75 -2.59 13.84
C ASP A 345 -10.27 -3.96 14.32
N LEU A 346 -10.17 -5.01 13.49
CA LEU A 346 -10.45 -6.40 13.90
C LEU A 346 -9.41 -6.93 14.90
N LEU A 347 -8.14 -6.53 14.76
CA LEU A 347 -7.02 -6.97 15.61
C LEU A 347 -6.21 -5.77 16.15
N PRO A 348 -6.79 -4.95 17.04
CA PRO A 348 -6.17 -3.69 17.47
C PRO A 348 -4.88 -3.86 18.27
N ASN A 349 -4.61 -5.05 18.81
CA ASN A 349 -3.38 -5.36 19.55
C ASN A 349 -2.25 -5.90 18.66
N ARG A 350 -2.47 -6.04 17.32
CA ARG A 350 -1.54 -6.63 16.36
C ARG A 350 -1.42 -5.76 15.10
N ILE A 351 -1.31 -4.44 15.29
CA ILE A 351 -1.31 -3.46 14.18
C ILE A 351 -0.15 -3.70 13.22
N GLY A 352 1.05 -3.96 13.73
CA GLY A 352 2.23 -4.23 12.92
C GLY A 352 2.12 -5.55 12.15
N LEU A 353 1.60 -6.61 12.79
CA LEU A 353 1.33 -7.88 12.11
C LEU A 353 0.33 -7.70 10.96
N ILE A 354 -0.77 -6.99 11.19
CA ILE A 354 -1.79 -6.74 10.17
C ILE A 354 -1.22 -5.87 9.03
N GLY A 355 -0.47 -4.82 9.37
CA GLY A 355 0.23 -4.01 8.37
C GLY A 355 1.15 -4.87 7.51
N GLY A 356 2.04 -5.64 8.14
CA GLY A 356 2.96 -6.54 7.44
C GLY A 356 2.26 -7.60 6.59
N LEU A 357 1.19 -8.21 7.12
CA LEU A 357 0.41 -9.21 6.38
C LEU A 357 -0.22 -8.61 5.12
N PHE A 358 -0.91 -7.47 5.23
CA PHE A 358 -1.62 -6.89 4.11
C PHE A 358 -0.68 -6.28 3.05
N TYR A 359 0.45 -5.67 3.46
CA TYR A 359 1.47 -5.25 2.49
C TYR A 359 2.17 -6.45 1.86
N GLY A 360 2.56 -7.47 2.65
CA GLY A 360 3.16 -8.69 2.12
C GLY A 360 2.24 -9.42 1.14
N LEU A 361 0.96 -9.55 1.47
CA LEU A 361 -0.05 -10.11 0.57
C LEU A 361 -0.23 -9.27 -0.70
N ASN A 362 -0.21 -7.93 -0.58
CA ASN A 362 -0.36 -7.05 -1.73
C ASN A 362 0.71 -7.33 -2.80
N PHE A 363 1.96 -7.48 -2.41
CA PHE A 363 3.06 -7.80 -3.33
C PHE A 363 3.03 -9.27 -3.77
N GLY A 364 2.91 -10.20 -2.82
CA GLY A 364 2.96 -11.64 -3.13
C GLY A 364 1.80 -12.12 -4.00
N LEU A 365 0.58 -11.69 -3.69
CA LEU A 365 -0.63 -12.06 -4.46
C LEU A 365 -0.63 -11.42 -5.85
N GLY A 366 -0.09 -10.21 -6.00
CA GLY A 366 0.09 -9.58 -7.31
C GLY A 366 0.99 -10.40 -8.23
N GLY A 367 2.13 -10.88 -7.72
CA GLY A 367 3.04 -11.75 -8.49
C GLY A 367 2.40 -13.06 -8.94
N ILE A 368 1.64 -13.72 -8.06
CA ILE A 368 0.89 -14.94 -8.43
C ILE A 368 -0.14 -14.63 -9.53
N ALA A 369 -0.89 -13.55 -9.36
CA ALA A 369 -1.89 -13.14 -10.35
C ALA A 369 -1.25 -12.85 -11.71
N ALA A 370 -0.13 -12.11 -11.76
CA ALA A 370 0.60 -11.81 -12.99
C ALA A 370 1.05 -13.09 -13.72
N ALA A 371 1.56 -14.07 -12.99
CA ALA A 371 1.97 -15.36 -13.59
C ALA A 371 0.79 -16.12 -14.19
N LEU A 372 -0.33 -16.20 -13.46
CA LEU A 372 -1.55 -16.89 -13.94
C LEU A 372 -2.14 -16.17 -15.16
N LEU A 373 -2.20 -14.83 -15.13
CA LEU A 373 -2.71 -14.04 -16.25
C LEU A 373 -1.77 -14.10 -17.47
N GLY A 374 -0.46 -14.27 -17.25
CA GLY A 374 0.53 -14.49 -18.31
C GLY A 374 0.27 -15.78 -19.08
N VAL A 375 0.06 -16.88 -18.36
CA VAL A 375 -0.32 -18.16 -19.00
C VAL A 375 -1.62 -18.03 -19.79
N LEU A 376 -2.60 -17.30 -19.25
CA LEU A 376 -3.87 -17.06 -19.92
C LEU A 376 -3.68 -16.21 -21.19
N ALA A 377 -2.83 -15.17 -21.12
CA ALA A 377 -2.53 -14.30 -22.26
C ALA A 377 -1.83 -15.07 -23.38
N ASP A 378 -0.85 -15.92 -23.05
CA ASP A 378 -0.14 -16.74 -24.03
C ASP A 378 -1.06 -17.76 -24.76
N GLN A 379 -2.03 -18.33 -24.02
CA GLN A 379 -2.91 -19.35 -24.58
C GLN A 379 -4.12 -18.78 -25.33
N HIS A 380 -4.66 -17.64 -24.91
CA HIS A 380 -5.96 -17.13 -25.35
C HIS A 380 -5.95 -15.66 -25.80
N GLY A 381 -4.79 -15.04 -25.79
CA GLY A 381 -4.61 -13.62 -26.14
C GLY A 381 -4.95 -12.65 -25.00
N VAL A 382 -4.38 -11.44 -25.10
CA VAL A 382 -4.51 -10.40 -24.05
C VAL A 382 -5.95 -9.91 -23.89
N GLU A 383 -6.75 -9.87 -24.97
CA GLU A 383 -8.15 -9.45 -24.90
C GLU A 383 -8.99 -10.38 -23.99
N THR A 384 -8.70 -11.67 -24.00
CA THR A 384 -9.36 -12.67 -23.14
C THR A 384 -9.05 -12.40 -21.66
N VAL A 385 -7.83 -11.97 -21.34
CA VAL A 385 -7.47 -11.54 -19.97
C VAL A 385 -8.41 -10.45 -19.49
N TYR A 386 -8.66 -9.41 -20.29
CA TYR A 386 -9.55 -8.31 -19.91
C TYR A 386 -11.01 -8.74 -19.77
N ARG A 387 -11.51 -9.61 -20.66
CA ARG A 387 -12.87 -10.16 -20.57
C ARG A 387 -13.08 -10.99 -19.31
N LEU A 388 -12.11 -11.82 -18.93
CA LEU A 388 -12.20 -12.63 -17.73
C LEU A 388 -11.99 -11.80 -16.46
N CYS A 389 -11.05 -10.87 -16.46
CA CYS A 389 -10.83 -9.98 -15.34
C CYS A 389 -12.01 -9.04 -15.10
N ALA A 390 -12.82 -8.73 -16.11
CA ALA A 390 -13.98 -7.83 -15.99
C ALA A 390 -14.99 -8.27 -14.92
N VAL A 391 -15.09 -9.57 -14.61
CA VAL A 391 -16.00 -10.11 -13.59
C VAL A 391 -15.38 -10.18 -12.20
N LEU A 392 -14.08 -9.97 -12.04
CA LEU A 392 -13.41 -10.03 -10.73
C LEU A 392 -14.04 -9.09 -9.67
N PRO A 393 -14.53 -7.89 -10.03
CA PRO A 393 -15.21 -7.02 -9.07
C PRO A 393 -16.44 -7.65 -8.39
N LEU A 394 -17.04 -8.72 -8.94
CA LEU A 394 -18.12 -9.47 -8.27
C LEU A 394 -17.70 -10.03 -6.90
N ALA A 395 -16.39 -10.28 -6.69
CA ALA A 395 -15.88 -10.67 -5.38
C ALA A 395 -16.18 -9.62 -4.29
N GLY A 396 -16.51 -8.38 -4.66
CA GLY A 396 -17.00 -7.36 -3.74
C GLY A 396 -18.25 -7.77 -2.97
N LEU A 397 -19.07 -8.68 -3.51
CA LEU A 397 -20.23 -9.24 -2.79
C LEU A 397 -19.82 -9.90 -1.46
N LEU A 398 -18.59 -10.42 -1.36
CA LEU A 398 -18.06 -11.01 -0.12
C LEU A 398 -17.95 -10.00 1.01
N ALA A 399 -17.89 -8.70 0.72
CA ALA A 399 -17.89 -7.65 1.75
C ALA A 399 -19.19 -7.64 2.58
N TRP A 400 -20.25 -8.31 2.11
CA TRP A 400 -21.45 -8.54 2.91
C TRP A 400 -21.19 -9.32 4.20
N PHE A 401 -20.24 -10.25 4.16
CA PHE A 401 -19.87 -11.11 5.27
C PHE A 401 -18.88 -10.46 6.26
N LEU A 402 -18.48 -9.20 6.02
CA LEU A 402 -17.63 -8.47 6.96
C LEU A 402 -18.40 -8.20 8.26
N PRO A 403 -17.83 -8.53 9.44
CA PRO A 403 -18.47 -8.32 10.71
C PRO A 403 -18.68 -6.80 10.96
N PRO A 404 -19.76 -6.39 11.65
CA PRO A 404 -19.95 -4.99 11.99
C PRO A 404 -18.82 -4.50 12.93
N ILE A 405 -18.17 -3.42 12.57
CA ILE A 405 -17.23 -2.69 13.44
C ILE A 405 -17.88 -1.35 13.76
N GLU A 406 -17.77 -0.88 15.03
CA GLU A 406 -18.20 0.48 15.36
C GLU A 406 -17.39 1.51 14.58
N GLU A 407 -17.98 1.99 13.49
CA GLU A 407 -17.40 3.06 12.69
C GLU A 407 -17.81 4.41 13.30
N ARG A 408 -16.86 5.15 13.86
CA ARG A 408 -17.10 6.56 14.18
C ARG A 408 -17.34 7.32 12.88
N ARG A 409 -18.54 7.86 12.72
CA ARG A 409 -18.74 9.00 11.83
C ARG A 409 -17.93 10.14 12.42
N ALA A 410 -16.92 10.64 11.68
CA ALA A 410 -16.22 11.86 12.03
C ALA A 410 -17.27 12.92 12.36
N GLY A 411 -17.18 13.48 13.56
CA GLY A 411 -18.26 14.17 14.23
C GLY A 411 -19.02 15.15 13.33
N LYS A 412 -20.34 15.14 13.48
CA LYS A 412 -21.14 16.34 13.25
C LYS A 412 -20.73 17.34 14.32
N GLY A 413 -19.88 18.23 13.97
CA GLY A 413 -19.51 19.44 14.66
C GLY A 413 -19.38 20.53 13.63
#